data_ab6b8d17407f9bb3559761cb3b797584
#
_entry.id   ab6b8d17407f9bb3559761cb3b797584
#
_cell.length_a   1.000
_cell.length_b   1.000
_cell.length_c   1.000
_cell.angle_alpha   90.00
_cell.angle_beta   90.00
_cell.angle_gamma   90.00
#
_symmetry.space_group_name_H-M   'P 1'
#
loop_
_entity.id
_entity.type
_entity.pdbx_description
1 polymer ?
#
loop_
_entity_poly.entity_id
_entity_poly.type
_entity_poly.pdbx_seq_one_letter_code
_entity_poly.pdbx_strand_id
1 'polypeptide(L)'
;MKNKVKYLLATLLAGVTVFSCSMEEPLISTTDKATVFSSETGIQSYSWSLYSLIPSLDDVFYLEDSHTDYCASRGFRDFYLNGTYNPEHTTSWSWNGLRRINYFLDAIQSEDCTVSEDVKEHYLALGKWFRAWYYYDKLCYYGAVPWFEHLVSSTDETTLYKDRDSRDVIVDHMIKDLDYCYKHLKTTESVGNSLVSKYAALLLKARICLYEASWKRYHNLPNELYTDEQLYRLAIDACDLIMKSGKFSIHTDAGSKGAYRSLWYSVEIQEDEVILGLCTDPDYGIYNSANRHFNSNYGNGDCMSRAFAFTYLNTNGEPFTDKAAYSTTLFKDEFTGRDLRFRQTIKFPDYEMTDATAQDLVPAIISREAITGYQIIKFVLDDVKYNKSSIGINSLPLMRYAEVLLIYAEAKAELGEITNADWQKTIGKLRSRAGITGGLNVLPTRIDPYMQTVFYPDVTNPVIMEIRRERAIELFFEGFRLDDINRWAEGHLIEDIPWTGIHIPALDVPVDIRGKGKQECYFTMSELKDVPQAYKNIYVQIFPEDSKEQGLRARPNPDGGYDLEWVLALQRVWWPDDRQYLYPIPPQIIREYADRGYTLSQNPGW
;
A
#
# COMPACT_ATOMS: atom_id res chain seq x y z
N MET A 1 -46.81 -66.64 1.75
CA MET A 1 -46.66 -65.25 1.20
C MET A 1 -45.33 -64.57 1.49
N LYS A 2 -44.64 -64.84 2.61
CA LYS A 2 -43.36 -64.20 2.96
C LYS A 2 -42.16 -64.51 2.05
N ASN A 3 -42.13 -65.67 1.39
CA ASN A 3 -40.99 -66.08 0.53
C ASN A 3 -41.08 -65.50 -0.90
N LYS A 4 -42.26 -65.19 -1.42
CA LYS A 4 -42.41 -64.59 -2.76
C LYS A 4 -42.00 -63.10 -2.81
N VAL A 5 -42.12 -62.39 -1.67
CA VAL A 5 -41.72 -60.99 -1.56
C VAL A 5 -40.19 -60.83 -1.47
N LYS A 6 -39.48 -61.83 -0.88
CA LYS A 6 -38.00 -61.83 -0.85
C LYS A 6 -37.34 -62.02 -2.22
N TYR A 7 -37.95 -62.86 -3.09
CA TYR A 7 -37.45 -63.04 -4.44
C TYR A 7 -37.77 -61.85 -5.38
N LEU A 8 -38.89 -61.16 -5.12
CA LEU A 8 -39.20 -59.93 -5.88
C LEU A 8 -38.27 -58.77 -5.49
N LEU A 9 -37.90 -58.64 -4.22
CA LEU A 9 -36.91 -57.67 -3.79
C LEU A 9 -35.47 -57.97 -4.26
N ALA A 10 -35.09 -59.25 -4.31
CA ALA A 10 -33.80 -59.66 -4.82
C ALA A 10 -33.65 -59.44 -6.33
N THR A 11 -34.74 -59.65 -7.12
CA THR A 11 -34.75 -59.36 -8.55
C THR A 11 -34.79 -57.86 -8.85
N LEU A 12 -35.43 -57.03 -8.00
CA LEU A 12 -35.36 -55.57 -8.15
C LEU A 12 -33.95 -55.01 -7.78
N LEU A 13 -33.28 -55.58 -6.76
CA LEU A 13 -31.92 -55.17 -6.44
C LEU A 13 -30.87 -55.65 -7.51
N ALA A 14 -31.05 -56.84 -8.11
CA ALA A 14 -30.20 -57.30 -9.19
C ALA A 14 -30.39 -56.55 -10.51
N GLY A 15 -31.59 -55.96 -10.72
CA GLY A 15 -31.90 -55.12 -11.92
C GLY A 15 -31.32 -53.70 -11.86
N VAL A 16 -30.94 -53.22 -10.64
CA VAL A 16 -30.38 -51.88 -10.48
C VAL A 16 -28.85 -51.87 -10.60
N THR A 17 -28.19 -53.06 -10.57
CA THR A 17 -26.73 -53.13 -10.66
C THR A 17 -26.19 -53.38 -12.09
N VAL A 18 -27.01 -53.41 -13.11
CA VAL A 18 -26.56 -53.67 -14.48
C VAL A 18 -26.77 -52.45 -15.42
N PHE A 19 -27.32 -51.34 -14.92
CA PHE A 19 -27.26 -50.05 -15.58
C PHE A 19 -26.28 -49.08 -14.87
N SER A 20 -25.05 -49.56 -14.64
CA SER A 20 -23.90 -48.69 -14.66
C SER A 20 -23.54 -48.48 -16.12
N CYS A 21 -24.38 -47.79 -16.87
CA CYS A 21 -23.92 -47.04 -18.01
C CYS A 21 -22.84 -46.11 -17.47
N SER A 22 -21.63 -46.21 -18.01
CA SER A 22 -20.71 -45.15 -18.08
C SER A 22 -21.42 -43.96 -18.73
N MET A 23 -22.10 -43.13 -17.89
CA MET A 23 -22.26 -41.75 -18.21
C MET A 23 -20.86 -41.14 -18.02
N GLU A 24 -20.03 -41.25 -19.00
CA GLU A 24 -19.21 -40.14 -19.41
C GLU A 24 -20.20 -39.08 -19.89
N GLU A 25 -20.83 -38.38 -18.92
CA GLU A 25 -21.29 -37.03 -19.19
C GLU A 25 -20.02 -36.29 -19.61
N PRO A 26 -19.89 -35.82 -20.86
CA PRO A 26 -18.88 -34.85 -21.17
C PRO A 26 -19.12 -33.73 -20.16
N LEU A 27 -18.07 -33.39 -19.40
CA LEU A 27 -18.10 -32.25 -18.51
C LEU A 27 -18.45 -31.03 -19.36
N ILE A 28 -19.73 -30.71 -19.47
CA ILE A 28 -20.30 -29.62 -20.27
C ILE A 28 -19.87 -28.24 -19.71
N SER A 29 -19.01 -28.22 -18.67
CA SER A 29 -18.51 -26.99 -18.05
C SER A 29 -17.00 -26.75 -18.18
N THR A 30 -16.23 -27.53 -18.87
CA THR A 30 -14.88 -27.16 -19.29
C THR A 30 -14.98 -26.53 -20.67
N THR A 31 -15.08 -25.20 -20.69
CA THR A 31 -14.90 -24.46 -21.94
C THR A 31 -13.52 -24.83 -22.48
N ASP A 32 -13.49 -25.48 -23.65
CA ASP A 32 -12.26 -25.92 -24.29
C ASP A 32 -11.34 -24.70 -24.55
N LYS A 33 -10.02 -24.88 -24.36
CA LYS A 33 -9.01 -23.85 -24.60
C LYS A 33 -9.18 -23.22 -26.00
N ALA A 34 -9.39 -24.03 -27.03
CA ALA A 34 -9.61 -23.56 -28.39
C ALA A 34 -10.84 -22.66 -28.51
N THR A 35 -11.93 -22.94 -27.79
CA THR A 35 -13.13 -22.10 -27.78
C THR A 35 -12.88 -20.74 -27.15
N VAL A 36 -12.12 -20.67 -26.07
CA VAL A 36 -11.81 -19.39 -25.39
C VAL A 36 -10.86 -18.53 -26.23
N PHE A 37 -9.79 -19.12 -26.76
CA PHE A 37 -8.72 -18.37 -27.41
C PHE A 37 -8.92 -18.16 -28.92
N SER A 38 -10.02 -18.67 -29.52
CA SER A 38 -10.36 -18.43 -30.93
C SER A 38 -11.05 -17.08 -31.17
N SER A 39 -11.41 -16.30 -30.12
CA SER A 39 -12.09 -15.01 -30.27
C SER A 39 -11.56 -13.96 -29.30
N GLU A 40 -11.59 -12.67 -29.71
CA GLU A 40 -11.20 -11.56 -28.81
C GLU A 40 -12.06 -11.52 -27.56
N THR A 41 -13.38 -11.73 -27.66
CA THR A 41 -14.29 -11.76 -26.50
C THR A 41 -13.93 -12.87 -25.51
N GLY A 42 -13.56 -14.05 -26.00
CA GLY A 42 -13.13 -15.17 -25.15
C GLY A 42 -11.83 -14.84 -24.41
N ILE A 43 -10.83 -14.31 -25.13
CA ILE A 43 -9.55 -13.88 -24.53
C ILE A 43 -9.78 -12.76 -23.49
N GLN A 44 -10.62 -11.78 -23.81
CA GLN A 44 -11.00 -10.70 -22.89
C GLN A 44 -11.65 -11.27 -21.62
N SER A 45 -12.62 -12.16 -21.78
CA SER A 45 -13.31 -12.78 -20.63
C SER A 45 -12.35 -13.53 -19.71
N TYR A 46 -11.38 -14.25 -20.29
CA TYR A 46 -10.34 -14.91 -19.50
C TYR A 46 -9.44 -13.89 -18.80
N SER A 47 -9.05 -12.81 -19.49
CA SER A 47 -8.15 -11.78 -18.96
C SER A 47 -8.69 -11.08 -17.72
N TRP A 48 -10.01 -10.99 -17.53
CA TRP A 48 -10.62 -10.46 -16.31
C TRP A 48 -10.18 -11.23 -15.06
N SER A 49 -9.89 -12.53 -15.20
CA SER A 49 -9.38 -13.33 -14.07
C SER A 49 -8.01 -12.84 -13.57
N LEU A 50 -7.21 -12.20 -14.43
CA LEU A 50 -5.88 -11.67 -14.06
C LEU A 50 -5.98 -10.42 -13.19
N TYR A 51 -7.05 -9.63 -13.31
CA TYR A 51 -7.27 -8.45 -12.47
C TYR A 51 -7.45 -8.78 -10.99
N SER A 52 -7.73 -10.05 -10.63
CA SER A 52 -7.69 -10.48 -9.22
C SER A 52 -6.26 -10.58 -8.64
N LEU A 53 -5.23 -10.30 -9.44
CA LEU A 53 -3.83 -10.27 -9.00
C LEU A 53 -3.36 -8.87 -8.59
N ILE A 54 -4.14 -7.83 -8.86
CA ILE A 54 -3.94 -6.49 -8.30
C ILE A 54 -4.82 -6.33 -7.06
N PRO A 55 -4.51 -5.37 -6.16
CA PRO A 55 -5.33 -5.11 -4.99
C PRO A 55 -6.80 -4.88 -5.31
N SER A 56 -7.70 -5.40 -4.50
CA SER A 56 -9.13 -5.08 -4.55
C SER A 56 -9.42 -3.73 -3.87
N LEU A 57 -10.65 -3.25 -3.97
CA LEU A 57 -11.10 -2.02 -3.31
C LEU A 57 -10.92 -2.04 -1.78
N ASP A 58 -11.00 -3.21 -1.15
CA ASP A 58 -10.80 -3.34 0.29
C ASP A 58 -9.31 -3.56 0.66
N ASP A 59 -8.51 -4.17 -0.23
CA ASP A 59 -7.09 -4.43 0.02
C ASP A 59 -6.26 -3.15 0.11
N VAL A 60 -6.68 -2.06 -0.55
CA VAL A 60 -6.00 -0.76 -0.51
C VAL A 60 -5.85 -0.24 0.92
N PHE A 61 -6.78 -0.56 1.84
CA PHE A 61 -6.72 -0.16 3.24
C PHE A 61 -5.89 -1.08 4.12
N TYR A 62 -5.55 -2.27 3.62
CA TYR A 62 -4.71 -3.27 4.30
C TYR A 62 -3.31 -3.34 3.71
N LEU A 63 -2.96 -2.43 2.80
CA LEU A 63 -1.59 -2.27 2.34
C LEU A 63 -0.66 -2.01 3.52
N GLU A 64 0.59 -2.40 3.41
CA GLU A 64 1.55 -2.55 4.51
C GLU A 64 1.91 -1.26 5.25
N ASP A 65 1.36 -0.12 4.83
CA ASP A 65 1.61 1.20 5.40
C ASP A 65 1.23 1.34 6.88
N SER A 66 0.24 0.56 7.36
CA SER A 66 -0.10 0.49 8.79
C SER A 66 0.99 -0.12 9.66
N HIS A 67 2.02 -0.71 9.05
CA HIS A 67 3.13 -1.37 9.72
C HIS A 67 4.46 -0.63 9.49
N THR A 68 4.40 0.70 9.44
CA THR A 68 5.56 1.56 9.15
C THR A 68 5.75 2.63 10.24
N ASP A 69 6.73 3.49 10.05
CA ASP A 69 7.12 4.55 10.98
C ASP A 69 6.07 5.66 11.14
N TYR A 70 5.32 5.97 10.10
CA TYR A 70 4.37 7.08 10.11
C TYR A 70 2.96 6.72 10.61
N CYS A 71 2.68 5.44 10.78
CA CYS A 71 1.36 4.97 11.18
C CYS A 71 1.42 4.19 12.50
N ALA A 72 0.57 4.55 13.45
CA ALA A 72 0.32 3.78 14.65
C ALA A 72 -0.92 2.90 14.47
N SER A 73 -0.92 1.70 15.06
CA SER A 73 -1.99 0.71 14.96
C SER A 73 -2.15 -0.08 16.25
N ARG A 74 -3.33 -0.63 16.52
CA ARG A 74 -3.57 -1.50 17.70
C ARG A 74 -2.86 -2.84 17.62
N GLY A 75 -2.55 -3.31 16.43
CA GLY A 75 -1.74 -4.48 16.18
C GLY A 75 -0.54 -4.14 15.33
N PHE A 76 0.40 -5.06 15.25
CA PHE A 76 1.55 -4.94 14.36
C PHE A 76 1.90 -6.31 13.82
N ARG A 77 2.68 -6.37 12.73
CA ARG A 77 3.09 -7.65 12.15
C ARG A 77 4.01 -8.39 13.09
N ASP A 78 3.76 -9.68 13.28
CA ASP A 78 4.62 -10.57 14.06
C ASP A 78 6.08 -10.52 13.60
N PHE A 79 6.30 -10.25 12.32
CA PHE A 79 7.61 -10.11 11.70
C PHE A 79 8.49 -9.02 12.35
N TYR A 80 7.87 -7.96 12.87
CA TYR A 80 8.54 -6.85 13.53
C TYR A 80 8.33 -6.81 15.05
N LEU A 81 7.74 -7.85 15.64
CA LEU A 81 7.54 -7.97 17.07
C LEU A 81 8.50 -8.98 17.69
N ASN A 82 9.14 -8.60 18.79
CA ASN A 82 10.12 -9.45 19.45
C ASN A 82 9.54 -10.80 19.86
N GLY A 83 10.15 -11.88 19.36
CA GLY A 83 9.85 -13.27 19.78
C GLY A 83 8.52 -13.84 19.26
N THR A 84 7.84 -13.20 18.32
CA THR A 84 6.54 -13.67 17.82
C THR A 84 6.61 -14.32 16.43
N TYR A 85 7.52 -13.87 15.56
CA TYR A 85 7.60 -14.37 14.19
C TYR A 85 8.15 -15.81 14.13
N ASN A 86 7.44 -16.67 13.38
CA ASN A 86 7.86 -18.03 13.09
C ASN A 86 7.88 -18.27 11.57
N PRO A 87 9.05 -18.46 10.93
CA PRO A 87 9.18 -18.70 9.50
C PRO A 87 8.39 -19.92 8.97
N GLU A 88 8.15 -20.94 9.83
CA GLU A 88 7.36 -22.12 9.46
C GLU A 88 5.90 -21.80 9.13
N HIS A 89 5.39 -20.67 9.59
CA HIS A 89 4.02 -20.23 9.32
C HIS A 89 3.90 -19.34 8.07
N THR A 90 4.98 -19.06 7.36
CA THR A 90 4.95 -18.24 6.13
C THR A 90 4.25 -19.00 5.01
N THR A 91 3.18 -18.42 4.45
CA THR A 91 2.35 -19.02 3.39
C THR A 91 2.45 -18.28 2.05
N SER A 92 3.18 -17.17 1.99
CA SER A 92 3.24 -16.27 0.84
C SER A 92 4.10 -16.77 -0.33
N TRP A 93 4.85 -17.89 -0.17
CA TRP A 93 5.59 -18.56 -1.24
C TRP A 93 4.63 -19.36 -2.13
N SER A 94 3.74 -18.67 -2.83
CA SER A 94 2.76 -19.27 -3.74
C SER A 94 3.04 -18.81 -5.17
N TRP A 95 2.86 -19.70 -6.14
CA TRP A 95 3.08 -19.45 -7.57
C TRP A 95 1.79 -19.61 -8.39
N ASN A 96 0.63 -19.74 -7.74
CA ASN A 96 -0.66 -19.95 -8.40
C ASN A 96 -1.04 -18.80 -9.34
N GLY A 97 -0.75 -17.55 -8.93
CA GLY A 97 -0.97 -16.37 -9.77
C GLY A 97 -0.13 -16.43 -11.05
N LEU A 98 1.18 -16.73 -10.92
CA LEU A 98 2.08 -16.85 -12.05
C LEU A 98 1.68 -18.01 -12.99
N ARG A 99 1.26 -19.16 -12.44
CA ARG A 99 0.77 -20.28 -13.22
C ARG A 99 -0.40 -19.87 -14.13
N ARG A 100 -1.34 -19.08 -13.62
CA ARG A 100 -2.47 -18.56 -14.38
C ARG A 100 -2.03 -17.57 -15.46
N ILE A 101 -1.07 -16.69 -15.15
CA ILE A 101 -0.50 -15.75 -16.11
C ILE A 101 0.21 -16.49 -17.23
N ASN A 102 1.10 -17.44 -16.93
CA ASN A 102 1.86 -18.16 -17.92
C ASN A 102 0.95 -19.07 -18.78
N TYR A 103 -0.09 -19.68 -18.18
CA TYR A 103 -1.12 -20.37 -18.98
C TYR A 103 -1.78 -19.44 -20.01
N PHE A 104 -2.13 -18.22 -19.62
CA PHE A 104 -2.71 -17.22 -20.51
C PHE A 104 -1.74 -16.82 -21.63
N LEU A 105 -0.48 -16.55 -21.30
CA LEU A 105 0.56 -16.19 -22.27
C LEU A 105 0.82 -17.31 -23.27
N ASP A 106 0.97 -18.54 -22.81
CA ASP A 106 1.22 -19.71 -23.67
C ASP A 106 -0.02 -20.04 -24.54
N ALA A 107 -1.22 -19.82 -24.01
CA ALA A 107 -2.45 -20.04 -24.75
C ALA A 107 -2.62 -19.07 -25.92
N ILE A 108 -2.30 -17.78 -25.72
CA ILE A 108 -2.35 -16.77 -26.79
C ILE A 108 -1.31 -17.08 -27.90
N GLN A 109 -0.18 -17.65 -27.54
CA GLN A 109 0.89 -18.01 -28.48
C GLN A 109 0.67 -19.37 -29.16
N SER A 110 -0.34 -20.14 -28.75
CA SER A 110 -0.61 -21.45 -29.31
C SER A 110 -1.39 -21.37 -30.63
N GLU A 111 -1.43 -22.49 -31.36
CA GLU A 111 -2.20 -22.64 -32.60
C GLU A 111 -3.72 -22.50 -32.39
N ASP A 112 -4.21 -22.71 -31.16
CA ASP A 112 -5.62 -22.52 -30.80
C ASP A 112 -6.06 -21.06 -30.87
N CYS A 113 -5.12 -20.11 -30.80
CA CYS A 113 -5.39 -18.67 -30.85
C CYS A 113 -5.41 -18.20 -32.30
N THR A 114 -6.60 -17.99 -32.84
CA THR A 114 -6.83 -17.66 -34.26
C THR A 114 -7.25 -16.21 -34.51
N VAL A 115 -7.16 -15.33 -33.48
CA VAL A 115 -7.45 -13.89 -33.61
C VAL A 115 -6.37 -13.16 -34.41
N SER A 116 -6.64 -11.90 -34.80
CA SER A 116 -5.66 -11.06 -35.51
C SER A 116 -4.41 -10.80 -34.68
N GLU A 117 -3.30 -10.49 -35.33
CA GLU A 117 -2.01 -10.25 -34.68
C GLU A 117 -2.10 -9.05 -33.69
N ASP A 118 -2.74 -7.95 -34.07
CA ASP A 118 -2.95 -6.80 -33.17
C ASP A 118 -3.66 -7.17 -31.86
N VAL A 119 -4.64 -8.08 -31.93
CA VAL A 119 -5.35 -8.61 -30.75
C VAL A 119 -4.41 -9.47 -29.91
N LYS A 120 -3.64 -10.38 -30.56
CA LYS A 120 -2.65 -11.21 -29.86
C LYS A 120 -1.63 -10.35 -29.13
N GLU A 121 -1.02 -9.38 -29.81
CA GLU A 121 0.00 -8.50 -29.24
C GLU A 121 -0.54 -7.72 -28.03
N HIS A 122 -1.77 -7.21 -28.13
CA HIS A 122 -2.40 -6.51 -27.00
C HIS A 122 -2.58 -7.40 -25.77
N TYR A 123 -3.12 -8.61 -25.95
CA TYR A 123 -3.36 -9.50 -24.80
C TYR A 123 -2.08 -10.19 -24.31
N LEU A 124 -1.10 -10.42 -25.15
CA LEU A 124 0.25 -10.81 -24.71
C LEU A 124 0.86 -9.72 -23.83
N ALA A 125 0.75 -8.46 -24.26
CA ALA A 125 1.22 -7.33 -23.48
C ALA A 125 0.48 -7.23 -22.14
N LEU A 126 -0.84 -7.45 -22.10
CA LEU A 126 -1.60 -7.48 -20.86
C LEU A 126 -1.12 -8.59 -19.91
N GLY A 127 -0.92 -9.81 -20.39
CA GLY A 127 -0.38 -10.93 -19.60
C GLY A 127 1.02 -10.63 -19.07
N LYS A 128 1.89 -10.03 -19.90
CA LYS A 128 3.25 -9.61 -19.51
C LYS A 128 3.23 -8.51 -18.44
N TRP A 129 2.29 -7.58 -18.48
CA TRP A 129 2.10 -6.58 -17.43
C TRP A 129 1.77 -7.24 -16.09
N PHE A 130 0.82 -8.20 -16.06
CA PHE A 130 0.49 -8.94 -14.86
C PHE A 130 1.66 -9.80 -14.36
N ARG A 131 2.50 -10.33 -15.27
CA ARG A 131 3.72 -11.05 -14.90
C ARG A 131 4.72 -10.14 -14.20
N ALA A 132 4.98 -8.96 -14.76
CA ALA A 132 5.85 -7.97 -14.16
C ALA A 132 5.33 -7.48 -12.79
N TRP A 133 4.02 -7.23 -12.67
CA TRP A 133 3.38 -6.88 -11.39
C TRP A 133 3.58 -7.97 -10.34
N TYR A 134 3.31 -9.22 -10.69
CA TYR A 134 3.45 -10.37 -9.81
C TYR A 134 4.90 -10.60 -9.35
N TYR A 135 5.86 -10.47 -10.26
CA TYR A 135 7.28 -10.61 -9.91
C TYR A 135 7.82 -9.43 -9.11
N TYR A 136 7.29 -8.23 -9.31
CA TYR A 136 7.65 -7.09 -8.48
C TYR A 136 7.27 -7.32 -7.01
N ASP A 137 6.07 -7.80 -6.73
CA ASP A 137 5.66 -8.21 -5.39
C ASP A 137 6.63 -9.26 -4.80
N LYS A 138 6.96 -10.31 -5.56
CA LYS A 138 7.92 -11.34 -5.11
C LYS A 138 9.32 -10.79 -4.88
N LEU A 139 9.78 -9.86 -5.72
CA LEU A 139 11.07 -9.19 -5.58
C LEU A 139 11.15 -8.36 -4.29
N CYS A 140 10.10 -7.60 -3.95
CA CYS A 140 10.02 -6.82 -2.72
C CYS A 140 10.03 -7.72 -1.48
N TYR A 141 9.30 -8.85 -1.52
CA TYR A 141 9.20 -9.78 -0.40
C TYR A 141 10.45 -10.63 -0.18
N TYR A 142 10.96 -11.27 -1.26
CA TYR A 142 11.98 -12.33 -1.15
C TYR A 142 13.31 -11.99 -1.81
N GLY A 143 13.39 -10.90 -2.53
CA GLY A 143 14.55 -10.58 -3.35
C GLY A 143 14.68 -11.53 -4.55
N ALA A 144 15.73 -12.34 -4.59
CA ALA A 144 15.91 -13.38 -5.60
C ALA A 144 14.80 -14.44 -5.53
N VAL A 145 14.23 -14.80 -6.68
CA VAL A 145 13.21 -15.86 -6.82
C VAL A 145 13.37 -16.56 -8.18
N PRO A 146 12.87 -17.78 -8.38
CA PRO A 146 12.96 -18.43 -9.68
C PRO A 146 12.06 -17.73 -10.72
N TRP A 147 12.63 -17.38 -11.89
CA TRP A 147 11.87 -16.86 -13.04
C TRP A 147 11.33 -18.00 -13.89
N PHE A 148 10.03 -18.00 -14.15
CA PHE A 148 9.37 -18.97 -15.04
C PHE A 148 8.76 -18.25 -16.24
N GLU A 149 9.34 -18.47 -17.41
CA GLU A 149 8.88 -17.86 -18.68
C GLU A 149 7.57 -18.46 -19.18
N HIS A 150 7.37 -19.77 -18.95
CA HIS A 150 6.27 -20.56 -19.45
C HIS A 150 5.55 -21.34 -18.35
N LEU A 151 4.42 -21.93 -18.69
CA LEU A 151 3.71 -22.86 -17.82
C LEU A 151 4.56 -24.12 -17.59
N VAL A 152 5.01 -24.30 -16.35
CA VAL A 152 5.84 -25.46 -15.98
C VAL A 152 4.94 -26.69 -15.81
N SER A 153 5.32 -27.80 -16.47
CA SER A 153 4.66 -29.10 -16.30
C SER A 153 4.98 -29.69 -14.91
N SER A 154 4.00 -30.35 -14.30
CA SER A 154 4.22 -31.07 -13.03
C SER A 154 5.20 -32.24 -13.15
N THR A 155 5.55 -32.66 -14.38
CA THR A 155 6.53 -33.72 -14.67
C THR A 155 7.93 -33.19 -14.98
N ASP A 156 8.09 -31.88 -15.17
CA ASP A 156 9.39 -31.22 -15.37
C ASP A 156 9.96 -30.77 -14.01
N GLU A 157 10.44 -31.75 -13.24
CA GLU A 157 10.98 -31.49 -11.91
C GLU A 157 12.21 -30.56 -11.95
N THR A 158 13.05 -30.63 -12.97
CA THR A 158 14.25 -29.80 -13.10
C THR A 158 13.90 -28.31 -13.18
N THR A 159 12.91 -27.95 -13.98
CA THR A 159 12.42 -26.56 -14.04
C THR A 159 11.63 -26.19 -12.79
N LEU A 160 10.79 -27.10 -12.28
CA LEU A 160 9.90 -26.86 -11.14
C LEU A 160 10.68 -26.58 -9.85
N TYR A 161 11.81 -27.30 -9.64
CA TYR A 161 12.64 -27.21 -8.44
C TYR A 161 13.98 -26.49 -8.68
N LYS A 162 14.05 -25.59 -9.67
CA LYS A 162 15.26 -24.77 -9.87
C LYS A 162 15.45 -23.79 -8.69
N ASP A 163 16.72 -23.46 -8.42
CA ASP A 163 17.05 -22.42 -7.44
C ASP A 163 16.62 -21.03 -7.91
N ARG A 164 16.78 -20.03 -7.08
CA ARG A 164 16.43 -18.64 -7.34
C ARG A 164 17.33 -18.03 -8.41
N ASP A 165 16.75 -17.26 -9.32
CA ASP A 165 17.48 -16.37 -10.20
C ASP A 165 17.84 -15.08 -9.45
N SER A 166 18.94 -14.41 -9.84
CA SER A 166 19.35 -13.15 -9.19
C SER A 166 18.33 -12.02 -9.41
N ARG A 167 18.34 -11.03 -8.51
CA ARG A 167 17.48 -9.83 -8.63
C ARG A 167 17.64 -9.18 -10.01
N ASP A 168 18.88 -9.03 -10.49
CA ASP A 168 19.17 -8.42 -11.80
C ASP A 168 18.52 -9.17 -12.96
N VAL A 169 18.52 -10.50 -12.94
CA VAL A 169 17.85 -11.33 -13.97
C VAL A 169 16.34 -11.11 -13.93
N ILE A 170 15.73 -11.08 -12.76
CA ILE A 170 14.28 -10.86 -12.62
C ILE A 170 13.91 -9.46 -13.12
N VAL A 171 14.67 -8.45 -12.72
CA VAL A 171 14.45 -7.06 -13.14
C VAL A 171 14.62 -6.89 -14.65
N ASP A 172 15.62 -7.53 -15.26
CA ASP A 172 15.81 -7.53 -16.72
C ASP A 172 14.61 -8.11 -17.48
N HIS A 173 14.08 -9.22 -16.99
CA HIS A 173 12.87 -9.82 -17.57
C HIS A 173 11.64 -8.91 -17.42
N MET A 174 11.44 -8.30 -16.25
CA MET A 174 10.33 -7.37 -16.03
C MET A 174 10.45 -6.13 -16.93
N ILE A 175 11.65 -5.56 -17.08
CA ILE A 175 11.90 -4.43 -18.00
C ILE A 175 11.55 -4.80 -19.43
N LYS A 176 11.99 -5.96 -19.92
CA LYS A 176 11.68 -6.44 -21.27
C LYS A 176 10.17 -6.66 -21.48
N ASP A 177 9.50 -7.23 -20.50
CA ASP A 177 8.04 -7.39 -20.53
C ASP A 177 7.32 -6.05 -20.60
N LEU A 178 7.74 -5.06 -19.80
CA LEU A 178 7.12 -3.73 -19.76
C LEU A 178 7.47 -2.88 -20.99
N ASP A 179 8.63 -3.08 -21.61
CA ASP A 179 8.96 -2.48 -22.91
C ASP A 179 8.07 -3.02 -24.03
N TYR A 180 7.75 -4.31 -23.99
CA TYR A 180 6.75 -4.90 -24.88
C TYR A 180 5.36 -4.34 -24.62
N CYS A 181 4.98 -4.19 -23.33
CA CYS A 181 3.69 -3.62 -22.93
C CYS A 181 3.51 -2.18 -23.46
N TYR A 182 4.53 -1.34 -23.35
CA TYR A 182 4.45 0.05 -23.85
C TYR A 182 4.19 0.12 -25.36
N LYS A 183 4.68 -0.85 -26.13
CA LYS A 183 4.51 -0.89 -27.59
C LYS A 183 3.12 -1.38 -28.00
N HIS A 184 2.56 -2.36 -27.28
CA HIS A 184 1.41 -3.13 -27.75
C HIS A 184 0.13 -2.95 -26.91
N LEU A 185 0.20 -2.39 -25.69
CA LEU A 185 -1.00 -2.04 -24.94
C LEU A 185 -1.70 -0.82 -25.55
N LYS A 186 -3.02 -0.83 -25.47
CA LYS A 186 -3.87 0.31 -25.83
C LYS A 186 -3.65 1.49 -24.87
N THR A 187 -4.06 2.68 -25.28
CA THR A 187 -4.02 3.90 -24.46
C THR A 187 -5.23 3.98 -23.54
N THR A 188 -5.20 4.87 -22.53
CA THR A 188 -6.33 5.10 -21.64
C THR A 188 -7.59 5.56 -22.37
N GLU A 189 -7.46 6.34 -23.46
CA GLU A 189 -8.60 6.75 -24.29
C GLU A 189 -9.33 5.58 -24.96
N SER A 190 -8.64 4.46 -25.11
CA SER A 190 -9.21 3.24 -25.73
C SER A 190 -9.79 2.28 -24.70
N VAL A 191 -9.24 2.22 -23.48
CA VAL A 191 -9.62 1.23 -22.46
C VAL A 191 -10.18 1.84 -21.18
N GLY A 192 -10.07 3.16 -20.98
CA GLY A 192 -10.40 3.85 -19.74
C GLY A 192 -9.29 3.72 -18.69
N ASN A 193 -9.44 4.44 -17.60
CA ASN A 193 -8.47 4.50 -16.50
C ASN A 193 -8.74 3.44 -15.41
N SER A 194 -9.66 2.51 -15.64
CA SER A 194 -9.90 1.33 -14.78
C SER A 194 -9.23 0.06 -15.30
N LEU A 195 -8.64 0.11 -16.51
CA LEU A 195 -7.94 -1.01 -17.12
C LEU A 195 -6.47 -0.70 -17.37
N VAL A 196 -5.66 -1.75 -17.43
CA VAL A 196 -4.23 -1.65 -17.69
C VAL A 196 -3.99 -1.06 -19.08
N SER A 197 -3.33 0.08 -19.13
CA SER A 197 -2.95 0.81 -20.34
C SER A 197 -1.43 0.86 -20.51
N LYS A 198 -0.97 1.32 -21.67
CA LYS A 198 0.48 1.55 -21.87
C LYS A 198 1.10 2.52 -20.87
N TYR A 199 0.32 3.44 -20.30
CA TYR A 199 0.82 4.37 -19.28
C TYR A 199 0.97 3.69 -17.92
N ALA A 200 0.09 2.75 -17.59
CA ALA A 200 0.26 1.89 -16.41
C ALA A 200 1.51 1.01 -16.53
N ALA A 201 1.86 0.57 -17.76
CA ALA A 201 3.09 -0.17 -17.99
C ALA A 201 4.35 0.69 -17.81
N LEU A 202 4.36 1.92 -18.32
CA LEU A 202 5.47 2.86 -18.11
C LEU A 202 5.65 3.19 -16.63
N LEU A 203 4.56 3.43 -15.89
CA LEU A 203 4.64 3.75 -14.46
C LEU A 203 5.14 2.55 -13.65
N LEU A 204 4.67 1.33 -13.95
CA LEU A 204 5.18 0.12 -13.31
C LEU A 204 6.69 -0.07 -13.60
N LYS A 205 7.14 0.16 -14.85
CA LYS A 205 8.56 0.14 -15.19
C LYS A 205 9.36 1.16 -14.38
N ALA A 206 8.86 2.40 -14.29
CA ALA A 206 9.52 3.46 -13.52
C ALA A 206 9.63 3.09 -12.03
N ARG A 207 8.55 2.53 -11.44
CA ARG A 207 8.52 2.06 -10.04
C ARG A 207 9.55 0.96 -9.78
N ILE A 208 9.58 -0.08 -10.62
CA ILE A 208 10.54 -1.20 -10.52
C ILE A 208 11.98 -0.70 -10.64
N CYS A 209 12.25 0.14 -11.64
CA CYS A 209 13.60 0.67 -11.86
C CYS A 209 14.05 1.58 -10.71
N LEU A 210 13.17 2.44 -10.16
CA LEU A 210 13.48 3.26 -8.98
C LEU A 210 13.76 2.39 -7.75
N TYR A 211 12.89 1.40 -7.51
CA TYR A 211 13.02 0.49 -6.38
C TYR A 211 14.37 -0.21 -6.40
N GLU A 212 14.71 -0.87 -7.50
CA GLU A 212 15.93 -1.65 -7.62
C GLU A 212 17.19 -0.76 -7.66
N ALA A 213 17.12 0.42 -8.30
CA ALA A 213 18.23 1.38 -8.28
C ALA A 213 18.58 1.80 -6.84
N SER A 214 17.56 2.17 -6.07
CA SER A 214 17.74 2.54 -4.65
C SER A 214 18.21 1.35 -3.82
N TRP A 215 17.60 0.18 -4.03
CA TRP A 215 18.01 -1.04 -3.33
C TRP A 215 19.50 -1.34 -3.56
N LYS A 216 19.96 -1.32 -4.81
CA LYS A 216 21.38 -1.52 -5.11
C LYS A 216 22.29 -0.50 -4.43
N ARG A 217 21.93 0.78 -4.50
CA ARG A 217 22.72 1.89 -3.93
C ARG A 217 22.83 1.78 -2.42
N TYR A 218 21.71 1.68 -1.72
CA TYR A 218 21.67 1.77 -0.27
C TYR A 218 22.03 0.46 0.44
N HIS A 219 21.84 -0.70 -0.22
CA HIS A 219 22.32 -1.99 0.28
C HIS A 219 23.69 -2.40 -0.25
N ASN A 220 24.37 -1.51 -1.02
CA ASN A 220 25.71 -1.75 -1.56
C ASN A 220 25.83 -3.04 -2.38
N LEU A 221 24.81 -3.37 -3.20
CA LEU A 221 24.85 -4.57 -4.01
C LEU A 221 25.76 -4.43 -5.24
N PRO A 222 26.35 -5.54 -5.72
CA PRO A 222 27.17 -5.52 -6.92
C PRO A 222 26.33 -5.19 -8.17
N ASN A 223 26.98 -4.57 -9.15
CA ASN A 223 26.43 -4.27 -10.46
C ASN A 223 26.68 -5.47 -11.39
N GLU A 224 25.70 -6.36 -11.54
CA GLU A 224 25.80 -7.53 -12.41
C GLU A 224 25.36 -7.22 -13.85
N LEU A 225 24.04 -7.00 -14.07
CA LEU A 225 23.48 -6.63 -15.38
C LEU A 225 23.22 -5.14 -15.50
N TYR A 226 22.83 -4.50 -14.40
CA TYR A 226 22.53 -3.07 -14.34
C TYR A 226 23.29 -2.40 -13.21
N THR A 227 23.78 -1.17 -13.47
CA THR A 227 24.18 -0.27 -12.39
C THR A 227 22.93 0.44 -11.84
N ASP A 228 23.01 0.92 -10.60
CA ASP A 228 21.98 1.79 -10.03
C ASP A 228 21.71 3.03 -10.91
N GLU A 229 22.78 3.66 -11.45
CA GLU A 229 22.64 4.79 -12.39
C GLU A 229 21.85 4.43 -13.65
N GLN A 230 22.08 3.25 -14.24
CA GLN A 230 21.32 2.80 -15.42
C GLN A 230 19.83 2.62 -15.09
N LEU A 231 19.51 2.06 -13.93
CA LEU A 231 18.15 1.86 -13.49
C LEU A 231 17.45 3.19 -13.18
N TYR A 232 18.13 4.15 -12.53
CA TYR A 232 17.58 5.51 -12.35
C TYR A 232 17.28 6.18 -13.70
N ARG A 233 18.15 6.03 -14.72
CA ARG A 233 17.90 6.57 -16.06
C ARG A 233 16.68 5.92 -16.72
N LEU A 234 16.52 4.60 -16.61
CA LEU A 234 15.33 3.90 -17.11
C LEU A 234 14.05 4.37 -16.42
N ALA A 235 14.11 4.67 -15.12
CA ALA A 235 12.98 5.24 -14.39
C ALA A 235 12.64 6.66 -14.91
N ILE A 236 13.66 7.51 -15.11
CA ILE A 236 13.50 8.87 -15.67
C ILE A 236 12.88 8.80 -17.08
N ASP A 237 13.39 7.94 -17.95
CA ASP A 237 12.90 7.81 -19.34
C ASP A 237 11.44 7.38 -19.37
N ALA A 238 11.03 6.42 -18.54
CA ALA A 238 9.65 5.97 -18.45
C ALA A 238 8.71 7.09 -17.93
N CYS A 239 9.13 7.81 -16.89
CA CYS A 239 8.39 8.99 -16.39
C CYS A 239 8.28 10.08 -17.44
N ASP A 240 9.35 10.37 -18.15
CA ASP A 240 9.43 11.40 -19.19
C ASP A 240 8.45 11.12 -20.35
N LEU A 241 8.31 9.84 -20.73
CA LEU A 241 7.32 9.42 -21.74
C LEU A 241 5.88 9.70 -21.28
N ILE A 242 5.57 9.46 -20.01
CA ILE A 242 4.25 9.78 -19.44
C ILE A 242 4.06 11.29 -19.39
N MET A 243 5.04 12.04 -18.87
CA MET A 243 4.96 13.51 -18.75
C MET A 243 4.83 14.19 -20.11
N LYS A 244 5.59 13.77 -21.12
CA LYS A 244 5.54 14.30 -22.50
C LYS A 244 4.27 13.94 -23.25
N SER A 245 3.55 12.91 -22.83
CA SER A 245 2.26 12.55 -23.44
C SER A 245 1.21 13.66 -23.30
N GLY A 246 1.33 14.49 -22.24
CA GLY A 246 0.38 15.53 -21.90
C GLY A 246 -1.02 15.01 -21.51
N LYS A 247 -1.16 13.71 -21.23
CA LYS A 247 -2.44 13.06 -20.91
C LYS A 247 -2.84 13.23 -19.45
N PHE A 248 -1.86 13.41 -18.57
CA PHE A 248 -2.08 13.48 -17.14
C PHE A 248 -1.57 14.81 -16.58
N SER A 249 -2.23 15.26 -15.55
CA SER A 249 -1.87 16.45 -14.77
C SER A 249 -2.22 16.23 -13.29
N ILE A 250 -1.71 17.07 -12.41
CA ILE A 250 -2.14 17.06 -11.01
C ILE A 250 -3.56 17.63 -10.93
N HIS A 251 -4.46 16.88 -10.32
CA HIS A 251 -5.87 17.27 -10.12
C HIS A 251 -5.98 18.49 -9.20
N THR A 252 -6.75 19.50 -9.62
CA THR A 252 -6.86 20.80 -8.92
C THR A 252 -8.28 21.35 -8.80
N ASP A 253 -9.29 20.69 -9.38
CA ASP A 253 -10.64 21.25 -9.56
C ASP A 253 -11.33 21.65 -8.25
N ALA A 254 -11.10 20.92 -7.17
CA ALA A 254 -11.63 21.29 -5.86
C ALA A 254 -10.78 22.33 -5.10
N GLY A 255 -9.80 22.95 -5.77
CA GLY A 255 -8.85 23.88 -5.18
C GLY A 255 -7.97 23.26 -4.09
N SER A 256 -7.03 24.03 -3.54
CA SER A 256 -6.03 23.50 -2.60
C SER A 256 -6.62 22.90 -1.30
N LYS A 257 -7.86 23.26 -0.94
CA LYS A 257 -8.54 22.75 0.27
C LYS A 257 -9.21 21.40 0.07
N GLY A 258 -9.40 20.92 -1.16
CA GLY A 258 -10.15 19.70 -1.46
C GLY A 258 -9.53 18.82 -2.54
N ALA A 259 -8.72 19.37 -3.44
CA ALA A 259 -8.22 18.67 -4.63
C ALA A 259 -7.40 17.41 -4.31
N TYR A 260 -6.65 17.39 -3.22
CA TYR A 260 -5.94 16.19 -2.80
C TYR A 260 -6.92 15.08 -2.38
N ARG A 261 -7.87 15.39 -1.48
CA ARG A 261 -8.79 14.40 -0.93
C ARG A 261 -9.85 13.95 -1.95
N SER A 262 -10.21 14.79 -2.93
CA SER A 262 -11.17 14.43 -3.97
C SER A 262 -10.74 13.21 -4.80
N LEU A 263 -9.46 12.91 -4.89
CA LEU A 263 -8.94 11.70 -5.52
C LEU A 263 -9.48 10.41 -4.89
N TRP A 264 -9.79 10.43 -3.59
CA TRP A 264 -10.29 9.26 -2.82
C TRP A 264 -11.72 9.43 -2.30
N TYR A 265 -12.33 10.57 -2.55
CA TYR A 265 -13.68 10.90 -2.07
C TYR A 265 -14.74 10.81 -3.17
N SER A 266 -14.33 10.85 -4.42
CA SER A 266 -15.22 10.89 -5.58
C SER A 266 -15.71 9.49 -5.97
N VAL A 267 -16.96 9.40 -6.45
CA VAL A 267 -17.50 8.17 -7.01
C VAL A 267 -16.75 7.78 -8.27
N GLU A 268 -16.60 8.74 -9.19
CA GLU A 268 -15.79 8.58 -10.39
C GLU A 268 -14.32 8.89 -10.09
N ILE A 269 -13.41 8.14 -10.71
CA ILE A 269 -11.98 8.45 -10.63
C ILE A 269 -11.68 9.78 -11.34
N GLN A 270 -10.68 10.50 -10.83
CA GLN A 270 -10.21 11.74 -11.45
C GLN A 270 -9.23 11.40 -12.58
N GLU A 271 -9.73 11.26 -13.80
CA GLU A 271 -8.99 10.78 -14.97
C GLU A 271 -7.81 11.67 -15.38
N ASP A 272 -7.82 12.93 -14.96
CA ASP A 272 -6.71 13.85 -15.18
C ASP A 272 -5.46 13.49 -14.38
N GLU A 273 -5.59 12.84 -13.22
CA GLU A 273 -4.45 12.38 -12.40
C GLU A 273 -4.33 10.85 -12.30
N VAL A 274 -5.44 10.10 -12.33
CA VAL A 274 -5.43 8.64 -12.13
C VAL A 274 -5.07 7.92 -13.42
N ILE A 275 -4.02 7.11 -13.39
CA ILE A 275 -3.53 6.30 -14.52
C ILE A 275 -4.20 4.91 -14.51
N LEU A 276 -4.38 4.34 -13.32
CA LEU A 276 -5.12 3.10 -13.09
C LEU A 276 -5.87 3.22 -11.76
N GLY A 277 -7.17 3.05 -11.80
CA GLY A 277 -8.05 3.14 -10.63
C GLY A 277 -8.86 1.87 -10.39
N LEU A 278 -9.28 1.69 -9.16
CA LEU A 278 -10.23 0.67 -8.70
C LEU A 278 -11.60 1.34 -8.57
N CYS A 279 -12.50 1.03 -9.47
CA CYS A 279 -13.80 1.69 -9.54
C CYS A 279 -14.85 0.95 -8.74
N THR A 280 -15.65 1.68 -7.96
CA THR A 280 -16.91 1.20 -7.42
C THR A 280 -18.00 1.25 -8.49
N ASP A 281 -18.99 0.40 -8.36
CA ASP A 281 -20.18 0.40 -9.21
C ASP A 281 -21.38 -0.05 -8.38
N PRO A 282 -22.15 0.91 -7.82
CA PRO A 282 -23.31 0.59 -6.99
C PRO A 282 -24.42 -0.19 -7.72
N ASP A 283 -24.57 0.00 -9.03
CA ASP A 283 -25.58 -0.70 -9.84
C ASP A 283 -25.26 -2.20 -9.97
N TYR A 284 -24.00 -2.55 -9.88
CA TYR A 284 -23.51 -3.94 -9.88
C TYR A 284 -23.13 -4.45 -8.48
N GLY A 285 -23.37 -3.65 -7.42
CA GLY A 285 -23.06 -4.03 -6.04
C GLY A 285 -21.55 -4.04 -5.72
N ILE A 286 -20.75 -3.26 -6.45
CA ILE A 286 -19.31 -3.12 -6.24
C ILE A 286 -19.06 -1.90 -5.35
N TYR A 287 -18.63 -2.14 -4.12
CA TYR A 287 -18.44 -1.16 -3.06
C TYR A 287 -17.07 -1.33 -2.40
N ASN A 288 -16.66 -0.34 -1.60
CA ASN A 288 -15.56 -0.45 -0.66
C ASN A 288 -16.03 -0.39 0.80
N SER A 289 -15.10 -0.59 1.73
CA SER A 289 -15.34 -0.55 3.18
C SER A 289 -14.50 0.53 3.89
N ALA A 290 -14.07 1.58 3.20
CA ALA A 290 -13.18 2.60 3.74
C ALA A 290 -13.71 3.28 5.01
N ASN A 291 -14.98 3.74 4.98
CA ASN A 291 -15.60 4.34 6.16
C ASN A 291 -15.67 3.35 7.33
N ARG A 292 -15.98 2.08 7.08
CA ARG A 292 -15.98 1.07 8.13
C ARG A 292 -14.60 0.90 8.75
N HIS A 293 -13.54 0.94 7.94
CA HIS A 293 -12.18 0.75 8.42
C HIS A 293 -11.71 1.95 9.28
N PHE A 294 -11.86 3.18 8.79
CA PHE A 294 -11.30 4.37 9.43
C PHE A 294 -12.24 5.13 10.36
N ASN A 295 -13.55 4.90 10.25
CA ASN A 295 -14.56 5.72 10.94
C ASN A 295 -15.62 4.88 11.67
N SER A 296 -15.34 3.62 11.97
CA SER A 296 -16.20 2.76 12.78
C SER A 296 -15.41 1.82 13.68
N ASN A 297 -16.11 1.16 14.62
CA ASN A 297 -15.51 0.21 15.57
C ASN A 297 -15.00 -1.12 14.97
N TYR A 298 -14.71 -1.16 13.65
CA TYR A 298 -14.23 -2.36 12.96
C TYR A 298 -12.81 -2.23 12.42
N GLY A 299 -12.22 -1.05 12.48
CA GLY A 299 -10.83 -0.81 12.08
C GLY A 299 -9.82 -1.41 13.05
N ASN A 300 -8.56 -1.27 12.69
CA ASN A 300 -7.41 -1.69 13.51
C ASN A 300 -6.81 -0.52 14.32
N GLY A 301 -7.46 0.63 14.32
CA GLY A 301 -6.97 1.85 14.96
C GLY A 301 -5.83 2.53 14.20
N ASP A 302 -5.70 2.22 12.91
CA ASP A 302 -4.67 2.80 12.05
C ASP A 302 -4.81 4.33 12.00
N CYS A 303 -3.74 5.02 12.37
CA CYS A 303 -3.74 6.46 12.47
C CYS A 303 -2.34 7.03 12.30
N MET A 304 -2.24 8.31 11.97
CA MET A 304 -0.96 8.97 11.80
C MET A 304 -0.24 9.12 13.14
N SER A 305 1.08 8.94 13.17
CA SER A 305 1.91 9.28 14.32
C SER A 305 2.14 10.79 14.39
N ARG A 306 2.29 11.35 15.61
CA ARG A 306 2.60 12.78 15.79
C ARG A 306 3.96 13.13 15.19
N ALA A 307 4.92 12.23 15.30
CA ALA A 307 6.24 12.41 14.69
C ALA A 307 6.12 12.68 13.19
N PHE A 308 5.28 11.93 12.49
CA PHE A 308 5.04 12.17 11.08
C PHE A 308 4.18 13.42 10.81
N ALA A 309 3.17 13.71 11.63
CA ALA A 309 2.37 14.93 11.51
C ALA A 309 3.22 16.21 11.52
N PHE A 310 4.35 16.20 12.22
CA PHE A 310 5.29 17.31 12.26
C PHE A 310 6.10 17.51 10.98
N THR A 311 6.16 16.51 10.11
CA THR A 311 6.85 16.63 8.80
C THR A 311 6.09 17.48 7.79
N TYR A 312 4.76 17.67 7.95
CA TYR A 312 3.99 18.56 7.09
C TYR A 312 4.48 20.01 7.25
N LEU A 313 4.77 20.66 6.14
CA LEU A 313 5.29 22.04 6.12
C LEU A 313 4.24 23.08 6.54
N ASN A 314 4.69 24.28 6.84
CA ASN A 314 3.83 25.46 6.85
C ASN A 314 3.51 25.90 5.40
N THR A 315 2.45 26.71 5.21
CA THR A 315 2.05 27.21 3.89
C THR A 315 3.11 28.09 3.22
N ASN A 316 4.05 28.66 3.99
CA ASN A 316 5.21 29.38 3.43
C ASN A 316 6.35 28.47 2.99
N GLY A 317 6.21 27.14 3.13
CA GLY A 317 7.20 26.14 2.74
C GLY A 317 8.27 25.84 3.80
N GLU A 318 8.22 26.48 4.97
CA GLU A 318 9.15 26.23 6.07
C GLU A 318 8.70 25.06 6.94
N PRO A 319 9.63 24.33 7.60
CA PRO A 319 9.28 23.29 8.56
C PRO A 319 8.40 23.81 9.71
N PHE A 320 7.41 23.03 10.10
CA PHE A 320 6.58 23.33 11.27
C PHE A 320 7.41 23.36 12.56
N THR A 321 8.41 22.55 12.63
CA THR A 321 9.30 22.36 13.78
C THR A 321 10.30 23.52 13.98
N ASP A 322 10.37 24.47 13.05
CA ASP A 322 11.11 25.74 13.25
C ASP A 322 10.40 26.69 14.23
N LYS A 323 9.10 26.45 14.52
CA LYS A 323 8.35 27.21 15.50
C LYS A 323 8.84 26.88 16.92
N ALA A 324 9.10 27.92 17.72
CA ALA A 324 9.39 27.73 19.15
C ALA A 324 8.24 26.97 19.83
N ALA A 325 8.56 26.02 20.70
CA ALA A 325 7.60 25.19 21.45
C ALA A 325 6.59 24.45 20.51
N TYR A 326 7.02 24.05 19.31
CA TYR A 326 6.18 23.23 18.42
C TYR A 326 5.69 21.95 19.11
N SER A 327 6.52 21.36 19.97
CA SER A 327 6.27 20.10 20.68
C SER A 327 5.06 20.16 21.62
N THR A 328 4.72 21.35 22.14
CA THR A 328 3.57 21.57 23.05
C THR A 328 2.35 22.19 22.33
N THR A 329 2.37 22.27 21.01
CA THR A 329 1.21 22.77 20.24
C THR A 329 0.02 21.83 20.48
N LEU A 330 -1.12 22.41 20.86
CA LEU A 330 -2.35 21.65 21.05
C LEU A 330 -2.96 21.25 19.71
N PHE A 331 -3.62 20.11 19.67
CA PHE A 331 -4.23 19.57 18.45
C PHE A 331 -5.07 20.62 17.69
N LYS A 332 -5.90 21.38 18.39
CA LYS A 332 -6.73 22.44 17.78
C LYS A 332 -5.95 23.50 17.01
N ASP A 333 -4.67 23.71 17.36
CA ASP A 333 -3.82 24.77 16.81
C ASP A 333 -2.83 24.25 15.75
N GLU A 334 -2.70 22.92 15.61
CA GLU A 334 -1.75 22.30 14.69
C GLU A 334 -2.08 22.47 13.20
N PHE A 335 -3.31 22.82 12.85
CA PHE A 335 -3.79 22.93 11.47
C PHE A 335 -3.68 24.35 10.88
N THR A 336 -3.33 25.34 11.72
CA THR A 336 -3.27 26.74 11.29
C THR A 336 -1.99 27.02 10.50
N GLY A 337 -2.13 27.51 9.27
CA GLY A 337 -1.00 27.87 8.42
C GLY A 337 -0.16 26.68 7.94
N ARG A 338 -0.71 25.48 7.92
CA ARG A 338 -0.05 24.24 7.50
C ARG A 338 -0.38 23.84 6.06
N ASP A 339 0.43 22.96 5.49
CA ASP A 339 0.13 22.18 4.28
C ASP A 339 -1.32 21.67 4.32
N LEU A 340 -2.10 22.01 3.34
CA LEU A 340 -3.53 21.71 3.34
C LEU A 340 -3.85 20.23 3.15
N ARG A 341 -2.87 19.40 2.74
CA ARG A 341 -3.03 17.93 2.74
C ARG A 341 -3.19 17.39 4.15
N PHE A 342 -2.61 18.04 5.17
CA PHE A 342 -2.74 17.62 6.56
C PHE A 342 -4.21 17.52 6.98
N ARG A 343 -5.00 18.57 6.74
CA ARG A 343 -6.45 18.55 7.02
C ARG A 343 -7.29 17.71 6.04
N GLN A 344 -6.72 17.30 4.92
CA GLN A 344 -7.35 16.41 3.95
C GLN A 344 -7.03 14.93 4.23
N THR A 345 -6.03 14.68 5.07
CA THR A 345 -5.58 13.33 5.44
C THR A 345 -6.16 12.88 6.75
N ILE A 346 -6.19 13.75 7.76
CA ILE A 346 -6.68 13.42 9.11
C ILE A 346 -7.81 14.35 9.56
N LYS A 347 -8.62 13.85 10.50
CA LYS A 347 -9.72 14.61 11.10
C LYS A 347 -9.18 15.84 11.82
N PHE A 348 -9.77 16.99 11.55
CA PHE A 348 -9.32 18.30 12.04
C PHE A 348 -10.43 18.99 12.85
N PRO A 349 -10.14 20.08 13.60
CA PRO A 349 -11.09 20.69 14.52
C PRO A 349 -12.46 21.08 13.93
N ASP A 350 -12.47 21.53 12.67
CA ASP A 350 -13.70 21.96 11.95
C ASP A 350 -14.24 20.88 11.00
N TYR A 351 -13.83 19.62 11.17
CA TYR A 351 -14.35 18.53 10.36
C TYR A 351 -15.86 18.34 10.60
N GLU A 352 -16.60 18.23 9.53
CA GLU A 352 -18.05 18.02 9.52
C GLU A 352 -18.41 16.73 8.80
N MET A 353 -19.48 16.10 9.22
CA MET A 353 -19.98 14.86 8.65
C MET A 353 -21.51 14.87 8.75
N THR A 354 -22.19 14.47 7.66
CA THR A 354 -23.64 14.39 7.60
C THR A 354 -24.17 13.36 8.62
N ASP A 355 -25.24 13.71 9.33
CA ASP A 355 -25.89 12.91 10.37
C ASP A 355 -24.98 12.50 11.55
N ALA A 356 -23.82 13.17 11.71
CA ALA A 356 -22.90 12.92 12.80
C ALA A 356 -23.40 13.46 14.13
N THR A 357 -23.17 12.70 15.19
CA THR A 357 -23.28 13.21 16.57
C THR A 357 -22.06 14.08 16.93
N ALA A 358 -22.15 14.83 18.02
CA ALA A 358 -20.99 15.60 18.49
C ALA A 358 -19.78 14.70 18.79
N GLN A 359 -20.00 13.47 19.23
CA GLN A 359 -18.94 12.50 19.51
C GLN A 359 -18.28 11.97 18.25
N ASP A 360 -19.03 11.76 17.16
CA ASP A 360 -18.45 11.31 15.89
C ASP A 360 -17.48 12.33 15.28
N LEU A 361 -17.55 13.59 15.67
CA LEU A 361 -16.69 14.66 15.20
C LEU A 361 -15.41 14.82 16.03
N VAL A 362 -15.35 14.28 17.25
CA VAL A 362 -14.12 14.28 18.07
C VAL A 362 -13.14 13.28 17.44
N PRO A 363 -11.85 13.65 17.28
CA PRO A 363 -10.85 12.67 16.85
C PRO A 363 -10.80 11.50 17.81
N ALA A 364 -10.86 10.29 17.26
CA ALA A 364 -10.87 9.08 18.07
C ALA A 364 -9.53 8.87 18.80
N ILE A 365 -9.62 8.46 20.06
CA ILE A 365 -8.48 8.12 20.94
C ILE A 365 -8.84 6.83 21.67
N ILE A 366 -7.95 5.83 21.67
CA ILE A 366 -8.19 4.48 22.26
C ILE A 366 -9.42 3.78 21.66
N SER A 367 -9.66 3.95 20.40
CA SER A 367 -10.75 3.25 19.72
C SER A 367 -10.23 2.37 18.58
N ARG A 368 -11.14 1.74 17.86
CA ARG A 368 -10.79 1.02 16.64
C ARG A 368 -10.65 1.94 15.43
N GLU A 369 -11.05 3.18 15.55
CA GLU A 369 -10.89 4.21 14.52
C GLU A 369 -9.51 4.88 14.58
N ALA A 370 -8.97 5.11 15.77
CA ALA A 370 -7.62 5.66 16.00
C ALA A 370 -7.18 5.48 17.45
N ILE A 371 -5.87 5.54 17.67
CA ILE A 371 -5.25 5.39 19.00
C ILE A 371 -4.41 6.59 19.41
N THR A 372 -4.20 7.58 18.55
CA THR A 372 -3.32 8.73 18.78
C THR A 372 -4.04 10.08 18.72
N GLY A 373 -5.28 10.12 18.26
CA GLY A 373 -6.01 11.36 17.96
C GLY A 373 -5.81 11.87 16.53
N TYR A 374 -4.89 11.30 15.74
CA TYR A 374 -4.69 11.66 14.33
C TYR A 374 -5.43 10.68 13.41
N GLN A 375 -6.77 10.64 13.54
CA GLN A 375 -7.66 9.74 12.80
C GLN A 375 -7.67 10.04 11.31
N ILE A 376 -7.45 9.01 10.48
CA ILE A 376 -7.42 9.12 9.01
C ILE A 376 -8.82 9.38 8.46
N ILE A 377 -8.95 10.37 7.56
CA ILE A 377 -10.17 10.67 6.81
C ILE A 377 -9.92 10.70 5.28
N LYS A 378 -8.71 10.46 4.83
CA LYS A 378 -8.33 10.53 3.41
C LYS A 378 -9.31 9.77 2.50
N PHE A 379 -9.75 8.59 2.92
CA PHE A 379 -10.59 7.67 2.15
C PHE A 379 -12.06 7.68 2.58
N VAL A 380 -12.42 8.49 3.58
CA VAL A 380 -13.73 8.46 4.24
C VAL A 380 -14.71 9.39 3.55
N LEU A 381 -15.91 8.90 3.23
CA LEU A 381 -17.05 9.72 2.82
C LEU A 381 -17.66 10.43 4.03
N ASP A 382 -17.97 11.72 3.91
CA ASP A 382 -18.42 12.59 5.01
C ASP A 382 -19.92 12.41 5.31
N ASP A 383 -20.35 11.15 5.53
CA ASP A 383 -21.72 10.79 5.88
C ASP A 383 -21.71 9.47 6.70
N VAL A 384 -22.29 9.51 7.89
CA VAL A 384 -22.32 8.37 8.84
C VAL A 384 -22.97 7.12 8.25
N LYS A 385 -23.88 7.27 7.28
CA LYS A 385 -24.50 6.12 6.63
C LYS A 385 -23.48 5.14 6.01
N TYR A 386 -22.31 5.64 5.60
CA TYR A 386 -21.25 4.83 5.00
C TYR A 386 -20.36 4.09 6.02
N ASN A 387 -20.54 4.29 7.32
CA ASN A 387 -19.75 3.62 8.38
C ASN A 387 -20.09 2.11 8.53
N LYS A 388 -20.58 1.49 7.47
CA LYS A 388 -20.94 0.06 7.42
C LYS A 388 -20.05 -0.65 6.39
N SER A 389 -20.06 -1.98 6.42
CA SER A 389 -19.31 -2.81 5.47
C SER A 389 -19.91 -2.74 4.07
N SER A 390 -19.03 -2.64 3.08
CA SER A 390 -19.36 -2.81 1.66
C SER A 390 -20.49 -1.91 1.17
N ILE A 391 -20.43 -0.62 1.51
CA ILE A 391 -21.37 0.41 1.02
C ILE A 391 -20.69 1.72 0.64
N GLY A 392 -19.37 1.82 0.77
CA GLY A 392 -18.60 2.97 0.27
C GLY A 392 -18.65 3.02 -1.25
N ILE A 393 -18.97 4.18 -1.79
CA ILE A 393 -19.20 4.39 -3.23
C ILE A 393 -18.07 5.14 -3.92
N ASN A 394 -17.03 5.53 -3.20
CA ASN A 394 -15.87 6.23 -3.75
C ASN A 394 -14.90 5.26 -4.41
N SER A 395 -14.47 5.58 -5.61
CA SER A 395 -13.41 4.87 -6.34
C SER A 395 -12.02 5.25 -5.82
N LEU A 396 -11.02 4.39 -6.03
CA LEU A 396 -9.70 4.53 -5.41
C LEU A 396 -8.59 4.50 -6.47
N PRO A 397 -7.66 5.47 -6.49
CA PRO A 397 -6.47 5.40 -7.30
C PRO A 397 -5.55 4.24 -6.88
N LEU A 398 -5.04 3.47 -7.86
CA LEU A 398 -3.98 2.47 -7.66
C LEU A 398 -2.65 2.98 -8.23
N MET A 399 -2.69 3.70 -9.34
CA MET A 399 -1.55 4.34 -9.99
C MET A 399 -1.94 5.75 -10.40
N ARG A 400 -1.15 6.77 -10.06
CA ARG A 400 -1.48 8.16 -10.35
C ARG A 400 -0.27 9.02 -10.72
N TYR A 401 -0.54 10.13 -11.39
CA TYR A 401 0.49 11.01 -11.97
C TYR A 401 1.43 11.63 -10.93
N ALA A 402 0.97 11.85 -9.69
CA ALA A 402 1.84 12.33 -8.62
C ALA A 402 3.01 11.37 -8.34
N GLU A 403 2.80 10.04 -8.43
CA GLU A 403 3.86 9.04 -8.32
C GLU A 403 4.90 9.22 -9.44
N VAL A 404 4.45 9.47 -10.69
CA VAL A 404 5.37 9.75 -11.82
C VAL A 404 6.29 10.92 -11.52
N LEU A 405 5.73 12.02 -10.99
CA LEU A 405 6.49 13.22 -10.64
C LEU A 405 7.50 12.97 -9.53
N LEU A 406 7.13 12.17 -8.52
CA LEU A 406 7.99 11.81 -7.39
C LEU A 406 9.11 10.87 -7.82
N ILE A 407 8.84 9.86 -8.64
CA ILE A 407 9.87 8.97 -9.19
C ILE A 407 10.88 9.76 -10.03
N TYR A 408 10.39 10.63 -10.91
CA TYR A 408 11.24 11.48 -11.74
C TYR A 408 12.16 12.37 -10.90
N ALA A 409 11.59 13.06 -9.89
CA ALA A 409 12.37 13.95 -9.03
C ALA A 409 13.43 13.19 -8.23
N GLU A 410 13.07 12.05 -7.63
CA GLU A 410 13.98 11.23 -6.85
C GLU A 410 15.12 10.68 -7.70
N ALA A 411 14.82 10.03 -8.82
CA ALA A 411 15.83 9.47 -9.71
C ALA A 411 16.82 10.54 -10.22
N LYS A 412 16.32 11.73 -10.58
CA LYS A 412 17.16 12.88 -10.96
C LYS A 412 18.03 13.38 -9.81
N ALA A 413 17.50 13.43 -8.60
CA ALA A 413 18.23 13.88 -7.43
C ALA A 413 19.33 12.88 -7.02
N GLU A 414 19.03 11.58 -7.09
CA GLU A 414 19.99 10.51 -6.82
C GLU A 414 21.17 10.52 -7.81
N LEU A 415 20.93 10.91 -9.06
CA LEU A 415 22.00 11.12 -10.05
C LEU A 415 22.73 12.47 -9.91
N GLY A 416 22.28 13.36 -9.01
CA GLY A 416 22.80 14.73 -8.90
C GLY A 416 22.46 15.63 -10.09
N GLU A 417 21.45 15.28 -10.88
CA GLU A 417 21.08 15.94 -12.14
C GLU A 417 19.79 16.77 -12.05
N ILE A 418 19.16 16.81 -10.88
CA ILE A 418 17.91 17.58 -10.69
C ILE A 418 18.19 19.10 -10.79
N THR A 419 17.35 19.78 -11.54
CA THR A 419 17.43 21.25 -11.73
C THR A 419 16.26 21.96 -11.05
N ASN A 420 16.36 23.29 -10.89
CA ASN A 420 15.21 24.10 -10.44
C ASN A 420 13.98 23.94 -11.33
N ALA A 421 14.17 23.76 -12.64
CA ALA A 421 13.07 23.50 -13.58
C ALA A 421 12.43 22.13 -13.36
N ASP A 422 13.24 21.09 -13.04
CA ASP A 422 12.74 19.77 -12.67
C ASP A 422 11.97 19.83 -11.36
N TRP A 423 12.50 20.53 -10.36
CA TRP A 423 11.82 20.75 -9.09
C TRP A 423 10.46 21.42 -9.27
N GLN A 424 10.42 22.52 -10.02
CA GLN A 424 9.19 23.28 -10.29
C GLN A 424 8.09 22.42 -10.94
N LYS A 425 8.46 21.60 -11.93
CA LYS A 425 7.49 20.74 -12.66
C LYS A 425 7.06 19.49 -11.89
N THR A 426 7.74 19.13 -10.79
CA THR A 426 7.48 17.97 -9.96
C THR A 426 7.05 18.36 -8.55
N ILE A 427 7.97 18.44 -7.60
CA ILE A 427 7.70 18.77 -6.19
C ILE A 427 6.99 20.12 -6.06
N GLY A 428 7.39 21.12 -6.83
CA GLY A 428 6.75 22.45 -6.85
C GLY A 428 5.27 22.37 -7.22
N LYS A 429 4.88 21.51 -8.18
CA LYS A 429 3.46 21.28 -8.54
C LYS A 429 2.66 20.65 -7.41
N LEU A 430 3.19 19.61 -6.77
CA LEU A 430 2.53 18.92 -5.65
C LEU A 430 2.31 19.88 -4.48
N ARG A 431 3.34 20.65 -4.10
CA ARG A 431 3.28 21.66 -3.06
C ARG A 431 2.31 22.81 -3.39
N SER A 432 2.26 23.24 -4.64
CA SER A 432 1.31 24.27 -5.10
C SER A 432 -0.15 23.81 -4.94
N ARG A 433 -0.47 22.57 -5.33
CA ARG A 433 -1.80 21.98 -5.09
C ARG A 433 -2.13 21.94 -3.58
N ALA A 434 -1.15 21.65 -2.75
CA ALA A 434 -1.26 21.60 -1.29
C ALA A 434 -1.40 22.99 -0.62
N GLY A 435 -1.40 24.07 -1.39
CA GLY A 435 -1.51 25.45 -0.90
C GLY A 435 -0.21 25.99 -0.30
N ILE A 436 0.91 25.33 -0.52
CA ILE A 436 2.24 25.83 -0.16
C ILE A 436 2.64 26.89 -1.19
N THR A 437 3.21 28.00 -0.73
CA THR A 437 3.59 29.14 -1.57
C THR A 437 5.10 29.38 -1.64
N GLY A 438 5.87 28.85 -0.69
CA GLY A 438 7.33 29.00 -0.64
C GLY A 438 8.07 27.79 -1.22
N GLY A 439 9.29 27.99 -1.74
CA GLY A 439 10.18 26.94 -2.20
C GLY A 439 9.72 26.16 -3.44
N LEU A 440 8.77 26.68 -4.23
CA LEU A 440 8.16 25.98 -5.36
C LEU A 440 9.08 25.89 -6.58
N ASN A 441 9.97 26.85 -6.77
CA ASN A 441 10.73 27.05 -8.01
C ASN A 441 12.24 26.93 -7.82
N VAL A 442 12.69 26.57 -6.62
CA VAL A 442 14.11 26.51 -6.28
C VAL A 442 14.39 25.29 -5.41
N LEU A 443 15.49 24.64 -5.71
CA LEU A 443 15.97 23.50 -4.92
C LEU A 443 16.24 23.90 -3.47
N PRO A 444 15.89 23.05 -2.48
CA PRO A 444 16.20 23.30 -1.10
C PRO A 444 17.72 23.26 -0.87
N THR A 445 18.20 24.17 -0.03
CA THR A 445 19.63 24.30 0.32
C THR A 445 19.90 24.05 1.80
N ARG A 446 18.84 23.91 2.60
CA ARG A 446 18.90 23.70 4.05
C ARG A 446 18.41 22.31 4.40
N ILE A 447 19.15 21.61 5.24
CA ILE A 447 18.68 20.39 5.91
C ILE A 447 17.67 20.80 7.01
N ASP A 448 16.53 20.11 7.08
CA ASP A 448 15.62 20.21 8.19
C ASP A 448 16.20 19.41 9.38
N PRO A 449 16.52 20.09 10.53
CA PRO A 449 17.09 19.40 11.67
C PRO A 449 16.17 18.33 12.28
N TYR A 450 14.85 18.53 12.23
CA TYR A 450 13.89 17.55 12.74
C TYR A 450 13.89 16.28 11.88
N MET A 451 13.79 16.43 10.55
CA MET A 451 13.85 15.30 9.63
C MET A 451 15.16 14.53 9.75
N GLN A 452 16.28 15.24 9.88
CA GLN A 452 17.59 14.61 10.02
C GLN A 452 17.72 13.88 11.37
N THR A 453 17.23 14.47 12.48
CA THR A 453 17.38 13.85 13.80
C THR A 453 16.44 12.67 14.00
N VAL A 454 15.20 12.76 13.46
CA VAL A 454 14.13 11.80 13.78
C VAL A 454 14.01 10.70 12.71
N PHE A 455 14.18 11.03 11.42
CA PHE A 455 13.89 10.09 10.34
C PHE A 455 15.14 9.67 9.54
N TYR A 456 16.05 10.59 9.24
CA TYR A 456 17.12 10.33 8.26
C TYR A 456 18.47 10.89 8.73
N PRO A 457 19.07 10.31 9.79
CA PRO A 457 20.30 10.85 10.39
C PRO A 457 21.47 10.90 9.40
N ASP A 458 21.54 9.98 8.46
CA ASP A 458 22.62 9.87 7.50
C ASP A 458 22.40 10.66 6.21
N VAL A 459 21.21 11.25 6.02
CA VAL A 459 20.91 12.04 4.82
C VAL A 459 21.45 13.46 4.99
N THR A 460 22.47 13.78 4.19
CA THR A 460 23.14 15.10 4.19
C THR A 460 22.74 15.98 3.00
N ASN A 461 22.03 15.43 2.00
CA ASN A 461 21.56 16.18 0.85
C ASN A 461 20.14 16.74 1.12
N PRO A 462 19.96 18.08 1.19
CA PRO A 462 18.67 18.67 1.47
C PRO A 462 17.61 18.37 0.38
N VAL A 463 18.03 18.16 -0.86
CA VAL A 463 17.10 17.84 -1.97
C VAL A 463 16.52 16.43 -1.78
N ILE A 464 17.37 15.45 -1.49
CA ILE A 464 16.94 14.07 -1.21
C ILE A 464 16.00 14.06 0.01
N MET A 465 16.36 14.73 1.10
CA MET A 465 15.53 14.81 2.30
C MET A 465 14.14 15.37 2.01
N GLU A 466 14.06 16.45 1.25
CA GLU A 466 12.77 17.08 0.92
C GLU A 466 11.94 16.25 -0.07
N ILE A 467 12.57 15.49 -0.97
CA ILE A 467 11.87 14.52 -1.84
C ILE A 467 11.31 13.36 -1.01
N ARG A 468 12.08 12.80 -0.08
CA ARG A 468 11.60 11.75 0.83
C ARG A 468 10.43 12.24 1.69
N ARG A 469 10.48 13.49 2.21
CA ARG A 469 9.35 14.13 2.90
C ARG A 469 8.12 14.22 2.01
N GLU A 470 8.28 14.81 0.82
CA GLU A 470 7.19 15.04 -0.11
C GLU A 470 6.53 13.72 -0.54
N ARG A 471 7.34 12.69 -0.81
CA ARG A 471 6.86 11.36 -1.18
C ARG A 471 6.04 10.73 -0.06
N ALA A 472 6.52 10.76 1.18
CA ALA A 472 5.80 10.23 2.32
C ALA A 472 4.46 10.95 2.59
N ILE A 473 4.42 12.28 2.45
CA ILE A 473 3.19 13.09 2.64
C ILE A 473 2.20 12.86 1.50
N GLU A 474 2.68 12.93 0.26
CA GLU A 474 1.84 12.83 -0.94
C GLU A 474 1.22 11.45 -1.08
N LEU A 475 2.01 10.40 -0.86
CA LEU A 475 1.60 9.00 -1.01
C LEU A 475 1.19 8.35 0.33
N PHE A 476 0.85 9.14 1.35
CA PHE A 476 0.47 8.63 2.67
C PHE A 476 -0.66 7.60 2.56
N PHE A 477 -0.43 6.40 3.10
CA PHE A 477 -1.35 5.27 3.13
C PHE A 477 -1.79 4.77 1.74
N GLU A 478 -0.87 4.81 0.75
CA GLU A 478 -1.09 4.28 -0.60
C GLU A 478 -0.22 3.03 -0.90
N GLY A 479 0.39 2.42 0.13
CA GLY A 479 1.15 1.17 0.02
C GLY A 479 2.61 1.32 -0.40
N PHE A 480 3.20 2.52 -0.27
CA PHE A 480 4.58 2.76 -0.70
C PHE A 480 5.59 2.82 0.44
N ARG A 481 5.16 3.12 1.67
CA ARG A 481 6.09 3.50 2.72
C ARG A 481 7.05 2.38 3.13
N LEU A 482 6.56 1.15 3.25
CA LEU A 482 7.39 0.02 3.60
C LEU A 482 8.45 -0.26 2.52
N ASP A 483 8.06 -0.20 1.24
CA ASP A 483 8.97 -0.32 0.12
C ASP A 483 10.03 0.79 0.12
N ASP A 484 9.64 2.03 0.46
CA ASP A 484 10.55 3.16 0.58
C ASP A 484 11.58 2.97 1.72
N ILE A 485 11.12 2.55 2.90
CA ILE A 485 11.97 2.21 4.05
C ILE A 485 12.97 1.11 3.66
N ASN A 486 12.47 0.04 3.03
CA ASN A 486 13.30 -1.10 2.66
C ASN A 486 14.34 -0.74 1.59
N ARG A 487 13.93 -0.05 0.50
CA ARG A 487 14.86 0.28 -0.58
C ARG A 487 15.90 1.36 -0.22
N TRP A 488 15.61 2.22 0.78
CA TRP A 488 16.56 3.21 1.30
C TRP A 488 17.44 2.67 2.44
N ALA A 489 17.28 1.42 2.85
CA ALA A 489 17.93 0.80 4.00
C ALA A 489 17.69 1.53 5.34
N GLU A 490 16.45 2.04 5.52
CA GLU A 490 16.03 2.80 6.71
C GLU A 490 15.16 1.93 7.66
N GLY A 491 15.42 0.63 7.74
CA GLY A 491 14.62 -0.32 8.51
C GLY A 491 14.50 0.01 10.00
N HIS A 492 15.53 0.68 10.58
CA HIS A 492 15.53 1.14 11.97
C HIS A 492 14.31 2.03 12.32
N LEU A 493 13.72 2.73 11.33
CA LEU A 493 12.53 3.56 11.54
C LEU A 493 11.33 2.76 12.07
N ILE A 494 11.27 1.46 11.80
CA ILE A 494 10.22 0.58 12.32
C ILE A 494 10.27 0.49 13.85
N GLU A 495 11.47 0.48 14.44
CA GLU A 495 11.69 0.42 15.89
C GLU A 495 11.74 1.81 16.53
N ASP A 496 12.49 2.73 15.93
CA ASP A 496 12.89 3.99 16.56
C ASP A 496 11.77 5.03 16.65
N ILE A 497 10.84 5.06 15.69
CA ILE A 497 9.77 6.08 15.70
C ILE A 497 8.68 5.72 16.71
N PRO A 498 8.51 6.53 17.78
CA PRO A 498 7.49 6.26 18.77
C PRO A 498 6.08 6.53 18.22
N TRP A 499 5.11 5.73 18.65
CA TRP A 499 3.71 5.94 18.29
C TRP A 499 3.07 7.01 19.17
N THR A 500 3.58 8.23 19.06
CA THR A 500 3.06 9.38 19.79
C THR A 500 1.79 9.91 19.15
N GLY A 501 0.90 10.43 20.01
CA GLY A 501 -0.35 11.06 19.66
C GLY A 501 -0.39 12.52 20.08
N ILE A 502 -1.59 13.08 20.21
CA ILE A 502 -1.81 14.47 20.53
C ILE A 502 -1.17 14.85 21.87
N HIS A 503 -0.77 16.14 21.97
CA HIS A 503 -0.27 16.73 23.21
C HIS A 503 -1.42 17.12 24.13
N ILE A 504 -1.25 16.84 25.42
CA ILE A 504 -2.17 17.26 26.50
C ILE A 504 -1.42 18.06 27.58
N PRO A 505 -2.01 19.14 28.06
CA PRO A 505 -1.31 20.01 29.02
C PRO A 505 -1.15 19.40 30.41
N ALA A 506 -2.10 18.54 30.83
CA ALA A 506 -2.09 17.91 32.16
C ALA A 506 -2.98 16.67 32.19
N LEU A 507 -2.72 15.76 33.15
CA LEU A 507 -3.64 14.69 33.56
C LEU A 507 -4.65 15.22 34.56
N ASP A 508 -5.75 14.50 34.75
CA ASP A 508 -6.84 14.80 35.71
C ASP A 508 -7.53 16.14 35.45
N VAL A 509 -7.41 16.66 34.24
CA VAL A 509 -8.06 17.89 33.76
C VAL A 509 -8.83 17.61 32.50
N PRO A 510 -10.10 18.03 32.36
CA PRO A 510 -10.85 17.87 31.13
C PRO A 510 -10.28 18.74 30.01
N VAL A 511 -10.20 18.18 28.80
CA VAL A 511 -9.56 18.82 27.62
C VAL A 511 -10.60 19.06 26.53
N ASP A 512 -10.57 20.29 25.97
CA ASP A 512 -11.26 20.65 24.71
C ASP A 512 -10.31 20.43 23.55
N ILE A 513 -10.37 19.23 22.95
CA ILE A 513 -9.45 18.79 21.89
C ILE A 513 -9.61 19.66 20.64
N ARG A 514 -10.85 20.00 20.26
CA ARG A 514 -11.14 20.73 19.03
C ARG A 514 -11.22 22.25 19.19
N GLY A 515 -11.15 22.77 20.42
CA GLY A 515 -11.29 24.21 20.66
C GLY A 515 -12.73 24.74 20.47
N LYS A 516 -13.75 23.92 20.72
CA LYS A 516 -15.16 24.27 20.54
C LYS A 516 -15.85 24.73 21.82
N GLY A 517 -15.09 24.94 22.92
CA GLY A 517 -15.62 25.31 24.21
C GLY A 517 -16.33 24.17 24.94
N LYS A 518 -16.12 22.92 24.50
CA LYS A 518 -16.66 21.71 25.11
C LYS A 518 -15.55 20.83 25.63
N GLN A 519 -15.75 20.22 26.78
CA GLN A 519 -14.86 19.20 27.31
C GLN A 519 -15.11 17.89 26.57
N GLU A 520 -14.09 17.35 25.91
CA GLU A 520 -14.20 16.21 25.00
C GLU A 520 -13.42 14.99 25.48
N CYS A 521 -12.39 15.16 26.30
CA CYS A 521 -11.60 14.08 26.89
C CYS A 521 -11.20 14.39 28.33
N TYR A 522 -11.07 13.34 29.14
CA TYR A 522 -10.54 13.39 30.50
C TYR A 522 -9.50 12.29 30.68
N PHE A 523 -8.24 12.65 30.57
CA PHE A 523 -7.11 11.73 30.65
C PHE A 523 -6.69 11.53 32.11
N THR A 524 -6.68 10.30 32.60
CA THR A 524 -6.36 9.99 34.00
C THR A 524 -5.80 8.58 34.15
N MET A 525 -4.97 8.39 35.18
CA MET A 525 -4.51 7.05 35.61
C MET A 525 -5.52 6.36 36.54
N SER A 526 -6.55 7.07 37.00
CA SER A 526 -7.60 6.52 37.87
C SER A 526 -8.48 5.54 37.09
N GLU A 527 -9.00 4.51 37.78
CA GLU A 527 -10.02 3.63 37.20
C GLU A 527 -11.35 4.39 37.04
N LEU A 528 -12.17 4.00 36.06
CA LEU A 528 -13.46 4.65 35.75
C LEU A 528 -14.38 4.82 36.99
N LYS A 529 -14.33 3.89 37.95
CA LYS A 529 -15.14 3.96 39.17
C LYS A 529 -14.80 5.19 40.01
N ASP A 530 -13.54 5.64 40.01
CA ASP A 530 -13.00 6.73 40.82
C ASP A 530 -13.03 8.09 40.10
N VAL A 531 -13.40 8.10 38.81
CA VAL A 531 -13.53 9.32 37.99
C VAL A 531 -14.79 10.11 38.41
N PRO A 532 -14.67 11.47 38.52
CA PRO A 532 -15.84 12.32 38.79
C PRO A 532 -16.99 12.05 37.80
N GLN A 533 -18.21 11.99 38.30
CA GLN A 533 -19.39 11.64 37.49
C GLN A 533 -19.54 12.51 36.22
N ALA A 534 -19.13 13.77 36.29
CA ALA A 534 -19.19 14.71 35.17
C ALA A 534 -18.29 14.33 33.99
N TYR A 535 -17.26 13.54 34.21
CA TYR A 535 -16.24 13.20 33.20
C TYR A 535 -16.25 11.72 32.76
N LYS A 536 -17.14 10.89 33.35
CA LYS A 536 -17.19 9.45 33.04
C LYS A 536 -17.46 9.13 31.57
N ASN A 537 -18.21 9.98 30.88
CA ASN A 537 -18.54 9.80 29.44
C ASN A 537 -17.46 10.29 28.47
N ILE A 538 -16.43 10.99 28.99
CA ILE A 538 -15.26 11.46 28.21
C ILE A 538 -13.94 10.91 28.77
N TYR A 539 -14.04 9.86 29.58
CA TYR A 539 -12.93 9.18 30.23
C TYR A 539 -12.01 8.51 29.23
N VAL A 540 -10.71 8.74 29.40
CA VAL A 540 -9.63 8.10 28.68
C VAL A 540 -8.60 7.59 29.67
N GLN A 541 -8.43 6.27 29.76
CA GLN A 541 -7.49 5.66 30.70
C GLN A 541 -6.05 5.82 30.21
N ILE A 542 -5.21 6.28 31.10
CA ILE A 542 -3.75 6.29 30.96
C ILE A 542 -3.17 5.21 31.86
N PHE A 543 -2.32 4.35 31.29
CA PHE A 543 -1.62 3.32 32.05
C PHE A 543 -0.29 3.86 32.59
N PRO A 544 0.20 3.37 33.74
CA PRO A 544 1.53 3.67 34.24
C PRO A 544 2.64 3.30 33.24
N GLU A 545 3.77 3.99 33.31
CA GLU A 545 4.90 3.77 32.39
C GLU A 545 5.46 2.35 32.46
N ASP A 546 5.47 1.73 33.65
CA ASP A 546 5.94 0.37 33.91
C ASP A 546 4.88 -0.72 33.64
N SER A 547 3.67 -0.37 33.25
CA SER A 547 2.62 -1.34 32.91
C SER A 547 3.03 -2.19 31.72
N LYS A 548 2.76 -3.50 31.80
CA LYS A 548 2.96 -4.44 30.69
C LYS A 548 1.75 -4.56 29.77
N GLU A 549 0.67 -3.87 30.08
CA GLU A 549 -0.53 -3.89 29.26
C GLU A 549 -0.37 -3.00 28.01
N GLN A 550 -0.94 -3.46 26.91
CA GLN A 550 -1.08 -2.64 25.72
C GLN A 550 -2.06 -1.49 25.99
N GLY A 551 -1.65 -0.26 25.72
CA GLY A 551 -2.51 0.90 25.98
C GLY A 551 -1.78 2.24 25.88
N LEU A 552 -2.52 3.30 26.18
CA LEU A 552 -1.98 4.67 26.19
C LEU A 552 -1.15 4.96 27.44
N ARG A 553 -0.04 5.64 27.21
CA ARG A 553 0.81 6.27 28.23
C ARG A 553 0.76 7.78 28.05
N ALA A 554 1.02 8.51 29.10
CA ALA A 554 1.29 9.95 29.07
C ALA A 554 2.80 10.14 29.20
N ARG A 555 3.49 10.27 28.08
CA ARG A 555 4.94 10.52 28.02
C ARG A 555 5.22 11.96 28.36
N PRO A 556 6.01 12.27 29.41
CA PRO A 556 6.37 13.64 29.73
C PRO A 556 7.02 14.35 28.53
N ASN A 557 6.50 15.53 28.17
CA ASN A 557 7.10 16.35 27.12
C ASN A 557 8.15 17.28 27.78
N PRO A 558 9.37 17.37 27.23
CA PRO A 558 10.43 18.20 27.79
C PRO A 558 10.05 19.69 27.92
N ASP A 559 9.18 20.17 27.04
CA ASP A 559 8.71 21.57 27.01
C ASP A 559 7.45 21.79 27.89
N GLY A 560 6.96 20.75 28.59
CA GLY A 560 5.83 20.77 29.51
C GLY A 560 4.63 19.94 29.01
N GLY A 561 3.79 19.49 29.95
CA GLY A 561 2.67 18.61 29.68
C GLY A 561 3.09 17.21 29.26
N TYR A 562 2.26 16.54 28.47
CA TYR A 562 2.46 15.15 28.05
C TYR A 562 2.08 14.97 26.59
N ASP A 563 2.80 14.08 25.91
CA ASP A 563 2.38 13.50 24.64
C ASP A 563 1.73 12.14 24.90
N LEU A 564 0.58 11.89 24.30
CA LEU A 564 -0.01 10.56 24.34
C LEU A 564 0.89 9.60 23.53
N GLU A 565 1.10 8.40 24.05
CA GLU A 565 1.89 7.38 23.38
C GLU A 565 1.18 6.03 23.47
N TRP A 566 1.00 5.38 22.33
CA TRP A 566 0.49 4.01 22.28
C TRP A 566 1.64 3.02 22.41
N VAL A 567 1.57 2.19 23.44
CA VAL A 567 2.62 1.21 23.74
C VAL A 567 2.08 -0.20 23.57
N LEU A 568 2.73 -0.99 22.72
CA LEU A 568 2.50 -2.41 22.62
C LEU A 568 3.13 -3.14 23.81
N ALA A 569 2.46 -4.18 24.29
CA ALA A 569 3.04 -5.09 25.29
C ALA A 569 4.28 -5.82 24.74
N LEU A 570 4.28 -6.13 23.44
CA LEU A 570 5.45 -6.63 22.73
C LEU A 570 6.09 -5.47 21.96
N GLN A 571 7.41 -5.31 22.18
CA GLN A 571 8.17 -4.23 21.56
C GLN A 571 8.41 -4.52 20.08
N ARG A 572 8.26 -3.50 19.24
CA ARG A 572 8.74 -3.55 17.86
C ARG A 572 10.26 -3.68 17.87
N VAL A 573 10.79 -4.41 16.91
CA VAL A 573 12.22 -4.68 16.81
C VAL A 573 12.67 -4.63 15.35
N TRP A 574 13.81 -4.01 15.12
CA TRP A 574 14.62 -4.16 13.91
C TRP A 574 15.88 -4.94 14.26
N TRP A 575 16.13 -6.05 13.56
CA TRP A 575 17.23 -6.93 13.94
C TRP A 575 18.58 -6.37 13.44
N PRO A 576 19.63 -6.41 14.27
CA PRO A 576 20.91 -5.77 13.96
C PRO A 576 21.64 -6.33 12.73
N ASP A 577 21.23 -7.48 12.21
CA ASP A 577 21.79 -8.09 10.99
C ASP A 577 20.96 -7.77 9.73
N ASP A 578 20.01 -6.85 9.86
CA ASP A 578 19.20 -6.33 8.76
C ASP A 578 18.44 -7.40 7.93
N ARG A 579 18.28 -8.61 8.49
CA ARG A 579 17.59 -9.71 7.79
C ARG A 579 16.13 -9.40 7.45
N GLN A 580 15.50 -8.47 8.18
CA GLN A 580 14.10 -8.12 8.03
C GLN A 580 13.78 -7.28 6.77
N TYR A 581 14.79 -6.87 6.00
CA TYR A 581 14.52 -6.30 4.67
C TYR A 581 13.89 -7.30 3.71
N LEU A 582 14.10 -8.62 3.93
CA LEU A 582 13.55 -9.67 3.09
C LEU A 582 12.93 -10.78 3.98
N TYR A 583 11.78 -11.27 3.58
CA TYR A 583 11.17 -12.42 4.22
C TYR A 583 11.99 -13.70 3.96
N PRO A 584 12.02 -14.63 4.91
CA PRO A 584 12.65 -15.95 4.68
C PRO A 584 11.85 -16.77 3.67
N ILE A 585 12.55 -17.57 2.87
CA ILE A 585 11.91 -18.66 2.15
C ILE A 585 11.38 -19.66 3.21
N PRO A 586 10.11 -20.10 3.10
CA PRO A 586 9.55 -21.00 4.11
C PRO A 586 10.38 -22.28 4.27
N PRO A 587 10.82 -22.63 5.49
CA PRO A 587 11.69 -23.79 5.70
C PRO A 587 11.13 -25.11 5.20
N GLN A 588 9.79 -25.27 5.21
CA GLN A 588 9.13 -26.46 4.66
C GLN A 588 9.35 -26.59 3.13
N ILE A 589 9.41 -25.48 2.39
CA ILE A 589 9.67 -25.49 0.94
C ILE A 589 11.13 -25.88 0.68
N ILE A 590 12.08 -25.33 1.47
CA ILE A 590 13.49 -25.70 1.35
C ILE A 590 13.68 -27.20 1.61
N ARG A 591 13.02 -27.75 2.61
CA ARG A 591 13.03 -29.21 2.89
C ARG A 591 12.43 -30.01 1.74
N GLU A 592 11.32 -29.56 1.14
CA GLU A 592 10.70 -30.23 -0.01
C GLU A 592 11.66 -30.31 -1.19
N TYR A 593 12.41 -29.25 -1.50
CA TYR A 593 13.45 -29.25 -2.53
C TYR A 593 14.56 -30.25 -2.20
N ALA A 594 15.06 -30.23 -0.96
CA ALA A 594 16.12 -31.13 -0.51
C ALA A 594 15.72 -32.62 -0.57
N ASP A 595 14.49 -32.96 -0.17
CA ASP A 595 13.94 -34.33 -0.21
C ASP A 595 13.88 -34.88 -1.65
N ARG A 596 13.80 -34.00 -2.64
CA ARG A 596 13.80 -34.34 -4.08
C ARG A 596 15.20 -34.24 -4.71
N GLY A 597 16.22 -33.88 -3.94
CA GLY A 597 17.60 -33.76 -4.41
C GLY A 597 17.93 -32.41 -5.09
N TYR A 598 17.10 -31.39 -4.89
CA TYR A 598 17.31 -30.03 -5.40
C TYR A 598 17.71 -29.07 -4.28
N THR A 599 18.24 -27.92 -4.65
CA THR A 599 18.63 -26.85 -3.72
C THR A 599 17.73 -25.64 -3.92
N LEU A 600 17.24 -25.06 -2.82
CA LEU A 600 16.63 -23.74 -2.78
C LEU A 600 17.36 -22.93 -1.71
N SER A 601 18.08 -21.88 -2.15
CA SER A 601 18.88 -21.05 -1.25
C SER A 601 18.00 -20.14 -0.39
N GLN A 602 18.42 -19.93 0.87
CA GLN A 602 17.72 -19.03 1.82
C GLN A 602 18.22 -17.60 1.70
N ASN A 603 17.44 -16.63 2.16
CA ASN A 603 17.89 -15.26 2.35
C ASN A 603 18.94 -15.17 3.49
N PRO A 604 19.93 -14.27 3.38
CA PRO A 604 20.92 -14.09 4.42
C PRO A 604 20.30 -13.83 5.80
N GLY A 605 20.87 -14.42 6.83
CA GLY A 605 20.41 -14.25 8.22
C GLY A 605 19.24 -15.15 8.65
N TRP A 606 18.61 -15.88 7.73
CA TRP A 606 17.48 -16.77 8.00
C TRP A 606 17.82 -18.25 7.98
#